data_b93058243b0b72937190ab1c9269416b
#
_entry.id   b93058243b0b72937190ab1c9269416b
#
_cell.length_a   1.000
_cell.length_b   1.000
_cell.length_c   1.000
_cell.angle_alpha   90.00
_cell.angle_beta   90.00
_cell.angle_gamma   90.00
#
_symmetry.space_group_name_H-M   'P 1'
#
loop_
_entity.id
_entity.type
_entity.pdbx_description
1 polymer ?
#
loop_
_entity_poly.entity_id
_entity_poly.type
_entity_poly.pdbx_seq_one_letter_code
_entity_poly.pdbx_strand_id
1 'polypeptide(L)'
;MRKILGATLSLVLVAGFAGAQIAGSEHDFSGQGWGTNEICQPCHTPHNASTALPVVLWNHEVTEATYTLYTSPTMNATTGQPDGVSRACLSCHDGTVALDSFGGSTGQNFIGGDADFGTDLSNDHPVSFAYTDALAGIDGGLHLPTTEPSGLGGTIAVDMLFGPGNDQVECASCHDVHNAANLPSLLLKTNAGSALCLTCHAK
;
A
#
# COMPACT_ATOMS: atom_id res chain seq x y z
N MET A 1 -12.39 -40.60 -50.41
CA MET A 1 -11.45 -40.30 -49.34
C MET A 1 -11.50 -38.80 -49.08
N ARG A 2 -12.16 -38.34 -48.04
CA ARG A 2 -12.24 -36.93 -47.64
C ARG A 2 -11.10 -36.63 -46.66
N LYS A 3 -10.19 -35.73 -47.02
CA LYS A 3 -9.14 -35.27 -46.11
C LYS A 3 -9.73 -34.20 -45.21
N ILE A 4 -9.77 -34.48 -43.92
CA ILE A 4 -10.13 -33.53 -42.87
C ILE A 4 -8.83 -32.77 -42.54
N LEU A 5 -8.74 -31.50 -42.94
CA LEU A 5 -7.68 -30.58 -42.45
C LEU A 5 -8.08 -30.17 -41.04
N GLY A 6 -7.35 -30.62 -40.03
CA GLY A 6 -7.44 -30.14 -38.67
C GLY A 6 -6.70 -28.76 -38.55
N ALA A 7 -7.45 -27.71 -38.32
CA ALA A 7 -6.86 -26.41 -37.96
C ALA A 7 -6.56 -26.42 -36.45
N THR A 8 -5.28 -26.46 -36.09
CA THR A 8 -4.83 -26.25 -34.72
C THR A 8 -4.86 -24.74 -34.40
N LEU A 9 -5.84 -24.33 -33.59
CA LEU A 9 -5.92 -22.97 -33.05
C LEU A 9 -4.88 -22.84 -31.93
N SER A 10 -3.76 -22.20 -32.21
CA SER A 10 -2.76 -21.87 -31.20
C SER A 10 -3.27 -20.69 -30.37
N LEU A 11 -3.69 -20.96 -29.13
CA LEU A 11 -4.03 -19.94 -28.16
C LEU A 11 -2.73 -19.29 -27.65
N VAL A 12 -2.41 -18.10 -28.14
CA VAL A 12 -1.32 -17.28 -27.60
C VAL A 12 -1.82 -16.67 -26.29
N LEU A 13 -1.37 -17.23 -25.16
CA LEU A 13 -1.54 -16.59 -23.85
C LEU A 13 -0.62 -15.35 -23.85
N VAL A 14 -1.19 -14.17 -24.02
CA VAL A 14 -0.51 -12.92 -23.71
C VAL A 14 -0.55 -12.79 -22.20
N ALA A 15 0.52 -13.22 -21.50
CA ALA A 15 0.75 -12.87 -20.13
C ALA A 15 0.99 -11.36 -20.11
N GLY A 16 -0.01 -10.58 -19.70
CA GLY A 16 0.16 -9.18 -19.38
C GLY A 16 1.15 -9.10 -18.21
N PHE A 17 2.34 -8.60 -18.46
CA PHE A 17 3.23 -8.18 -17.38
C PHE A 17 2.55 -7.00 -16.69
N ALA A 18 2.03 -7.19 -15.49
CA ALA A 18 1.79 -6.11 -14.57
C ALA A 18 3.19 -5.58 -14.19
N GLY A 19 3.73 -4.67 -14.98
CA GLY A 19 5.02 -4.05 -14.73
C GLY A 19 4.84 -3.05 -13.59
N ALA A 20 5.58 -3.23 -12.50
CA ALA A 20 5.76 -2.17 -11.53
C ALA A 20 6.32 -0.94 -12.27
N GLN A 21 5.61 0.20 -12.16
CA GLN A 21 6.01 1.46 -12.81
C GLN A 21 6.67 2.40 -11.80
N ILE A 22 7.56 1.86 -10.96
CA ILE A 22 8.32 2.64 -9.98
C ILE A 22 9.30 3.57 -10.68
N ALA A 23 9.87 3.15 -11.81
CA ALA A 23 10.83 3.93 -12.56
C ALA A 23 10.26 5.31 -12.94
N GLY A 24 10.94 6.37 -12.53
CA GLY A 24 10.53 7.76 -12.72
C GLY A 24 9.43 8.24 -11.77
N SER A 25 8.98 7.44 -10.80
CA SER A 25 8.12 7.88 -9.71
C SER A 25 8.96 8.46 -8.56
N GLU A 26 8.29 9.03 -7.54
CA GLU A 26 8.95 9.54 -6.32
C GLU A 26 9.59 8.42 -5.47
N HIS A 27 9.26 7.14 -5.74
CA HIS A 27 9.91 5.98 -5.11
C HIS A 27 11.03 5.37 -5.98
N ASP A 28 11.42 6.03 -7.06
CA ASP A 28 12.61 5.65 -7.83
C ASP A 28 13.88 6.21 -7.19
N PHE A 29 14.48 5.46 -6.30
CA PHE A 29 15.71 5.84 -5.62
C PHE A 29 16.99 5.42 -6.36
N SER A 30 16.90 4.87 -7.57
CA SER A 30 18.06 4.35 -8.32
C SER A 30 19.12 5.40 -8.67
N GLY A 31 18.73 6.68 -8.74
CA GLY A 31 19.63 7.79 -9.06
C GLY A 31 20.22 8.53 -7.85
N GLN A 32 19.93 8.10 -6.61
CA GLN A 32 20.28 8.85 -5.40
C GLN A 32 21.73 8.68 -4.94
N GLY A 33 22.45 7.67 -5.44
CA GLY A 33 23.83 7.40 -5.03
C GLY A 33 23.95 6.73 -3.66
N TRP A 34 22.90 6.07 -3.17
CA TRP A 34 22.83 5.39 -1.87
C TRP A 34 23.43 3.98 -1.88
N GLY A 35 24.47 3.77 -2.68
CA GLY A 35 25.19 2.49 -2.78
C GLY A 35 24.51 1.44 -3.66
N THR A 36 23.40 1.76 -4.29
CA THR A 36 22.70 0.92 -5.26
C THR A 36 22.09 1.73 -6.39
N ASN A 37 21.97 1.09 -7.57
CA ASN A 37 21.16 1.59 -8.69
C ASN A 37 19.93 0.69 -8.91
N GLU A 38 19.69 -0.27 -8.01
CA GLU A 38 18.57 -1.20 -8.11
C GLU A 38 17.32 -0.58 -7.49
N ILE A 39 16.29 -0.32 -8.29
CA ILE A 39 15.04 0.34 -7.86
C ILE A 39 14.36 -0.37 -6.69
N CYS A 40 14.40 -1.71 -6.68
CA CYS A 40 13.70 -2.51 -5.68
C CYS A 40 14.46 -2.62 -4.35
N GLN A 41 15.79 -2.42 -4.36
CA GLN A 41 16.65 -2.75 -3.23
C GLN A 41 16.42 -1.92 -1.97
N PRO A 42 16.07 -0.64 -2.03
CA PRO A 42 15.75 0.12 -0.82
C PRO A 42 14.63 -0.49 0.02
N CYS A 43 13.66 -1.12 -0.64
CA CYS A 43 12.49 -1.73 0.01
C CYS A 43 12.57 -3.25 0.13
N HIS A 44 13.24 -3.95 -0.80
CA HIS A 44 13.24 -5.42 -0.87
C HIS A 44 14.63 -6.01 -1.05
N THR A 45 14.87 -7.17 -0.42
CA THR A 45 16.09 -7.97 -0.62
C THR A 45 15.75 -9.45 -0.70
N PRO A 46 16.39 -10.22 -1.61
CA PRO A 46 16.15 -11.67 -1.72
C PRO A 46 16.79 -12.47 -0.57
N HIS A 47 17.73 -11.87 0.17
CA HIS A 47 18.47 -12.52 1.25
C HIS A 47 18.52 -11.63 2.49
N ASN A 48 18.44 -12.24 3.68
CA ASN A 48 18.46 -11.56 4.97
C ASN A 48 17.38 -10.48 5.13
N ALA A 49 16.22 -10.68 4.49
CA ALA A 49 15.08 -9.80 4.64
C ALA A 49 14.64 -9.72 6.11
N SER A 50 14.17 -8.52 6.52
CA SER A 50 13.58 -8.35 7.84
C SER A 50 12.27 -9.13 7.95
N THR A 51 12.03 -9.73 9.11
CA THR A 51 10.76 -10.36 9.47
C THR A 51 9.97 -9.53 10.49
N ALA A 52 10.40 -8.29 10.74
CA ALA A 52 9.76 -7.39 11.69
C ALA A 52 8.37 -6.94 11.24
N LEU A 53 8.11 -6.95 9.93
CA LEU A 53 6.82 -6.60 9.33
C LEU A 53 6.34 -7.72 8.39
N PRO A 54 5.02 -7.88 8.21
CA PRO A 54 4.45 -8.83 7.25
C PRO A 54 4.55 -8.32 5.80
N VAL A 55 5.67 -7.69 5.45
CA VAL A 55 5.98 -7.19 4.11
C VAL A 55 7.00 -8.11 3.46
N VAL A 56 6.72 -8.52 2.22
CA VAL A 56 7.53 -9.50 1.51
C VAL A 56 8.95 -8.97 1.30
N LEU A 57 9.94 -9.73 1.80
CA LEU A 57 11.38 -9.48 1.59
C LEU A 57 11.82 -8.06 2.03
N TRP A 58 11.24 -7.52 3.10
CA TRP A 58 11.50 -6.15 3.55
C TRP A 58 12.98 -5.92 3.88
N ASN A 59 13.54 -4.84 3.36
CA ASN A 59 14.98 -4.51 3.46
C ASN A 59 15.28 -3.21 4.22
N HIS A 60 14.31 -2.30 4.30
CA HIS A 60 14.50 -1.03 4.98
C HIS A 60 14.44 -1.18 6.50
N GLU A 61 15.12 -0.31 7.24
CA GLU A 61 15.01 -0.21 8.69
C GLU A 61 13.58 0.16 9.08
N VAL A 62 13.07 -0.42 10.16
CA VAL A 62 11.70 -0.19 10.61
C VAL A 62 11.69 0.85 11.71
N THR A 63 10.82 1.84 11.59
CA THR A 63 10.61 2.87 12.62
C THR A 63 10.20 2.25 13.95
N GLU A 64 10.69 2.83 15.04
CA GLU A 64 10.27 2.52 16.42
C GLU A 64 9.42 3.64 17.03
N ALA A 65 8.98 4.59 16.21
CA ALA A 65 8.20 5.73 16.65
C ALA A 65 6.86 5.32 17.25
N THR A 66 6.36 6.16 18.14
CA THR A 66 5.00 6.10 18.67
C THR A 66 4.24 7.32 18.17
N TYR A 67 3.00 7.12 17.73
CA TYR A 67 2.24 8.14 17.02
C TYR A 67 1.08 8.67 17.85
N THR A 68 0.80 9.98 17.69
CA THR A 68 -0.47 10.58 18.07
C THR A 68 -1.48 10.22 16.99
N LEU A 69 -2.57 9.54 17.36
CA LEU A 69 -3.52 8.98 16.40
C LEU A 69 -4.73 9.91 16.22
N TYR A 70 -5.35 9.81 15.04
CA TYR A 70 -6.64 10.45 14.78
C TYR A 70 -7.71 9.93 15.75
N THR A 71 -8.51 10.84 16.28
CA THR A 71 -9.69 10.52 17.08
C THR A 71 -10.85 11.44 16.72
N SER A 72 -12.08 10.93 16.75
CA SER A 72 -13.29 11.72 16.53
C SER A 72 -14.45 11.13 17.35
N PRO A 73 -15.35 11.98 17.87
CA PRO A 73 -16.58 11.50 18.55
C PRO A 73 -17.50 10.66 17.66
N THR A 74 -17.37 10.78 16.33
CA THR A 74 -18.17 10.04 15.35
C THR A 74 -17.47 8.82 14.78
N MET A 75 -16.24 8.56 15.21
CA MET A 75 -15.47 7.42 14.74
C MET A 75 -15.87 6.17 15.52
N ASN A 76 -16.37 5.15 14.82
CA ASN A 76 -16.76 3.87 15.42
C ASN A 76 -15.63 2.83 15.39
N ALA A 77 -14.56 3.05 14.60
CA ALA A 77 -13.40 2.18 14.57
C ALA A 77 -12.51 2.40 15.79
N THR A 78 -11.80 1.35 16.20
CA THR A 78 -10.74 1.43 17.22
C THR A 78 -9.39 1.34 16.51
N THR A 79 -8.60 2.41 16.58
CA THR A 79 -7.24 2.47 16.02
C THR A 79 -6.22 2.02 17.06
N GLY A 80 -5.24 1.25 16.60
CA GLY A 80 -3.99 0.97 17.32
C GLY A 80 -2.84 1.79 16.74
N GLN A 81 -1.63 1.61 17.29
CA GLN A 81 -0.41 2.14 16.66
C GLN A 81 -0.25 1.54 15.26
N PRO A 82 0.21 2.32 14.26
CA PRO A 82 0.45 1.80 12.93
C PRO A 82 1.30 0.54 12.92
N ASP A 83 0.84 -0.47 12.19
CA ASP A 83 1.49 -1.77 12.05
C ASP A 83 1.45 -2.20 10.57
N GLY A 84 1.81 -3.44 10.28
CA GLY A 84 1.70 -3.99 8.94
C GLY A 84 2.37 -3.14 7.87
N VAL A 85 1.64 -2.92 6.78
CA VAL A 85 2.11 -2.14 5.63
C VAL A 85 2.23 -0.66 5.97
N SER A 86 1.35 -0.11 6.81
CA SER A 86 1.43 1.30 7.22
C SER A 86 2.72 1.60 7.97
N ARG A 87 3.17 0.69 8.84
CA ARG A 87 4.45 0.87 9.54
C ARG A 87 5.64 0.81 8.58
N ALA A 88 5.55 0.00 7.51
CA ALA A 88 6.56 0.00 6.46
C ALA A 88 6.63 1.37 5.74
N CYS A 89 5.48 1.96 5.40
CA CYS A 89 5.43 3.30 4.81
C CYS A 89 5.99 4.36 5.76
N LEU A 90 5.56 4.35 7.01
CA LEU A 90 6.00 5.30 8.04
C LEU A 90 7.49 5.15 8.38
N SER A 91 8.11 4.00 8.13
CA SER A 91 9.56 3.84 8.29
C SER A 91 10.40 4.80 7.41
N CYS A 92 9.76 5.43 6.42
CA CYS A 92 10.34 6.54 5.67
C CYS A 92 9.56 7.83 5.93
N HIS A 93 8.22 7.75 5.93
CA HIS A 93 7.32 8.90 5.90
C HIS A 93 7.08 9.57 7.26
N ASP A 94 7.60 9.03 8.38
CA ASP A 94 7.54 9.68 9.68
C ASP A 94 8.78 10.54 10.02
N GLY A 95 9.77 10.57 9.12
CA GLY A 95 10.99 11.35 9.28
C GLY A 95 11.97 10.83 10.34
N THR A 96 11.70 9.66 10.97
CA THR A 96 12.56 9.16 12.06
C THR A 96 13.65 8.22 11.58
N VAL A 97 13.47 7.56 10.43
CA VAL A 97 14.46 6.69 9.79
C VAL A 97 14.87 7.31 8.44
N ALA A 98 16.16 7.28 8.14
CA ALA A 98 16.65 7.84 6.88
C ALA A 98 16.28 6.94 5.69
N LEU A 99 15.93 7.55 4.54
CA LEU A 99 15.53 6.87 3.31
C LEU A 99 16.58 5.87 2.79
N ASP A 100 17.83 6.08 3.11
CA ASP A 100 18.98 5.23 2.76
C ASP A 100 19.37 4.25 3.87
N SER A 101 18.49 4.02 4.86
CA SER A 101 18.68 3.00 5.92
C SER A 101 18.15 1.65 5.47
N PHE A 102 18.88 0.96 4.59
CA PHE A 102 18.51 -0.39 4.11
C PHE A 102 19.70 -1.31 4.00
N GLY A 103 19.45 -2.62 3.91
CA GLY A 103 20.50 -3.63 3.82
C GLY A 103 21.38 -3.71 5.06
N GLY A 104 20.87 -3.29 6.23
CA GLY A 104 21.62 -3.25 7.49
C GLY A 104 22.54 -2.05 7.64
N SER A 105 22.46 -1.06 6.74
CA SER A 105 23.20 0.20 6.84
C SER A 105 22.34 1.29 7.47
N THR A 106 22.94 2.14 8.29
CA THR A 106 22.28 3.36 8.81
C THR A 106 22.54 4.50 7.84
N GLY A 107 21.46 5.09 7.33
CA GLY A 107 21.48 6.20 6.39
C GLY A 107 21.55 7.57 7.07
N GLN A 108 21.54 8.63 6.25
CA GLN A 108 21.57 10.03 6.69
C GLN A 108 20.63 10.92 5.89
N ASN A 109 19.95 10.40 4.88
CA ASN A 109 19.06 11.17 4.00
C ASN A 109 17.62 11.01 4.48
N PHE A 110 17.15 11.97 5.27
CA PHE A 110 15.79 11.95 5.80
C PHE A 110 14.80 12.55 4.81
N ILE A 111 13.55 12.07 4.85
CA ILE A 111 12.45 12.64 4.11
C ILE A 111 12.17 14.07 4.56
N GLY A 112 11.53 14.88 3.73
CA GLY A 112 11.11 16.24 4.07
C GLY A 112 9.99 16.71 3.15
N GLY A 113 9.50 17.92 3.44
CA GLY A 113 8.37 18.51 2.71
C GLY A 113 7.05 17.82 3.02
N ASP A 114 6.12 17.86 2.07
CA ASP A 114 4.75 17.36 2.25
C ASP A 114 4.66 15.82 2.38
N ALA A 115 5.76 15.12 2.09
CA ALA A 115 5.83 13.67 2.23
C ALA A 115 6.28 13.21 3.62
N ASP A 116 6.74 14.13 4.47
CA ASP A 116 7.06 13.88 5.88
C ASP A 116 5.81 14.11 6.73
N PHE A 117 5.17 13.04 7.15
CA PHE A 117 3.96 13.10 8.00
C PHE A 117 4.31 13.31 9.48
N GLY A 118 5.58 13.08 9.87
CA GLY A 118 6.01 13.09 11.26
C GLY A 118 5.35 11.99 12.07
N THR A 119 5.32 12.20 13.39
CA THR A 119 4.71 11.26 14.36
C THR A 119 3.33 11.69 14.86
N ASP A 120 2.82 12.81 14.38
CA ASP A 120 1.47 13.30 14.71
C ASP A 120 0.53 13.04 13.53
N LEU A 121 -0.19 11.93 13.59
CA LEU A 121 -1.18 11.48 12.61
C LEU A 121 -2.61 11.87 13.00
N SER A 122 -2.78 12.83 13.92
CA SER A 122 -4.10 13.23 14.42
C SER A 122 -4.96 13.95 13.38
N ASN A 123 -4.36 14.44 12.31
CA ASN A 123 -5.00 15.10 11.18
C ASN A 123 -5.05 14.24 9.90
N ASP A 124 -4.54 13.00 9.97
CA ASP A 124 -4.52 12.08 8.85
C ASP A 124 -5.69 11.10 8.87
N HIS A 125 -5.98 10.48 7.73
CA HIS A 125 -6.94 9.39 7.67
C HIS A 125 -6.43 8.22 8.53
N PRO A 126 -7.23 7.67 9.46
CA PRO A 126 -6.79 6.58 10.32
C PRO A 126 -6.39 5.34 9.50
N VAL A 127 -5.35 4.66 9.95
CA VAL A 127 -4.82 3.41 9.37
C VAL A 127 -4.61 2.36 10.46
N SER A 128 -4.30 1.13 10.08
CA SER A 128 -4.06 -0.01 10.98
C SER A 128 -5.22 -0.26 11.93
N PHE A 129 -6.43 -0.25 11.39
CA PHE A 129 -7.65 -0.61 12.10
C PHE A 129 -8.49 -1.61 11.29
N ALA A 130 -9.29 -2.41 12.00
CA ALA A 130 -10.16 -3.39 11.37
C ALA A 130 -11.39 -2.73 10.73
N TYR A 131 -11.54 -2.89 9.42
CA TYR A 131 -12.72 -2.50 8.65
C TYR A 131 -13.49 -3.75 8.24
N THR A 132 -14.49 -4.09 9.03
CA THR A 132 -15.31 -5.30 8.89
C THR A 132 -16.75 -4.95 8.56
N ASP A 133 -17.54 -5.94 8.10
CA ASP A 133 -18.98 -5.76 7.93
C ASP A 133 -19.68 -5.38 9.24
N ALA A 134 -19.17 -5.84 10.38
CA ALA A 134 -19.69 -5.46 11.69
C ALA A 134 -19.46 -3.97 11.98
N LEU A 135 -18.27 -3.43 11.69
CA LEU A 135 -17.98 -1.99 11.80
C LEU A 135 -18.89 -1.20 10.87
N ALA A 136 -19.00 -1.59 9.60
CA ALA A 136 -19.85 -0.93 8.62
C ALA A 136 -21.32 -0.89 9.06
N GLY A 137 -21.81 -1.98 9.65
CA GLY A 137 -23.17 -2.06 10.19
C GLY A 137 -23.41 -1.16 11.40
N ILE A 138 -22.39 -0.90 12.23
CA ILE A 138 -22.48 0.02 13.37
C ILE A 138 -22.38 1.48 12.89
N ASP A 139 -21.47 1.77 11.98
CA ASP A 139 -21.20 3.12 11.47
C ASP A 139 -22.36 3.64 10.60
N GLY A 140 -22.92 2.80 9.77
CA GLY A 140 -24.02 3.13 8.85
C GLY A 140 -23.67 4.10 7.72
N GLY A 141 -22.44 4.60 7.68
CA GLY A 141 -21.92 5.46 6.62
C GLY A 141 -20.78 4.79 5.84
N LEU A 142 -20.59 3.48 6.02
CA LEU A 142 -19.60 2.66 5.35
C LEU A 142 -20.27 1.53 4.56
N HIS A 143 -19.69 1.17 3.43
CA HIS A 143 -20.08 0.00 2.66
C HIS A 143 -19.61 -1.31 3.34
N LEU A 144 -20.27 -2.44 3.07
CA LEU A 144 -19.86 -3.75 3.58
C LEU A 144 -18.62 -4.25 2.82
N PRO A 145 -17.43 -4.34 3.42
CA PRO A 145 -16.20 -4.60 2.67
C PRO A 145 -16.16 -5.98 2.02
N THR A 146 -16.88 -6.96 2.54
CA THR A 146 -16.88 -8.31 1.97
C THR A 146 -17.74 -8.45 0.72
N THR A 147 -18.66 -7.52 0.45
CA THR A 147 -19.61 -7.59 -0.67
C THR A 147 -19.55 -6.41 -1.62
N GLU A 148 -19.12 -5.24 -1.15
CA GLU A 148 -19.04 -4.05 -2.01
C GLU A 148 -17.90 -4.17 -3.01
N PRO A 149 -18.15 -3.93 -4.31
CA PRO A 149 -17.12 -3.92 -5.33
C PRO A 149 -16.09 -2.80 -5.10
N SER A 150 -14.81 -3.13 -5.12
CA SER A 150 -13.71 -2.16 -5.03
C SER A 150 -13.56 -1.29 -6.29
N GLY A 151 -14.07 -1.79 -7.43
CA GLY A 151 -13.79 -1.25 -8.75
C GLY A 151 -12.43 -1.67 -9.33
N LEU A 152 -11.73 -2.61 -8.66
CA LEU A 152 -10.45 -3.17 -9.10
C LEU A 152 -10.57 -4.62 -9.59
N GLY A 153 -11.77 -5.18 -9.50
CA GLY A 153 -12.09 -6.52 -10.00
C GLY A 153 -12.61 -7.47 -8.92
N GLY A 154 -12.40 -7.16 -7.67
CA GLY A 154 -12.91 -7.87 -6.50
C GLY A 154 -13.76 -6.98 -5.60
N THR A 155 -13.81 -7.35 -4.32
CA THR A 155 -14.47 -6.57 -3.27
C THR A 155 -13.45 -5.69 -2.53
N ILE A 156 -13.94 -4.75 -1.71
CA ILE A 156 -13.07 -3.92 -0.86
C ILE A 156 -12.13 -4.80 -0.04
N ALA A 157 -12.65 -5.85 0.61
CA ALA A 157 -11.85 -6.75 1.45
C ALA A 157 -10.74 -7.45 0.67
N VAL A 158 -11.00 -7.83 -0.59
CA VAL A 158 -10.04 -8.57 -1.41
C VAL A 158 -8.95 -7.68 -1.99
N ASP A 159 -9.33 -6.48 -2.45
CA ASP A 159 -8.44 -5.64 -3.25
C ASP A 159 -7.79 -4.51 -2.45
N MET A 160 -8.37 -4.11 -1.31
CA MET A 160 -7.98 -2.88 -0.61
C MET A 160 -7.68 -3.09 0.87
N LEU A 161 -7.97 -4.26 1.46
CA LEU A 161 -7.68 -4.50 2.87
C LEU A 161 -6.53 -5.51 3.03
N PHE A 162 -5.84 -5.40 4.16
CA PHE A 162 -4.61 -6.11 4.45
C PHE A 162 -4.73 -6.95 5.73
N GLY A 163 -3.62 -7.56 6.14
CA GLY A 163 -3.56 -8.41 7.31
C GLY A 163 -4.12 -9.83 7.07
N PRO A 164 -4.01 -10.73 8.07
CA PRO A 164 -4.39 -12.13 7.92
C PRO A 164 -5.88 -12.37 7.61
N GLY A 165 -6.74 -11.40 7.99
CA GLY A 165 -8.18 -11.44 7.76
C GLY A 165 -8.65 -10.70 6.52
N ASN A 166 -7.75 -10.02 5.78
CA ASN A 166 -8.09 -9.03 4.76
C ASN A 166 -9.12 -8.01 5.28
N ASP A 167 -8.86 -7.49 6.46
CA ASP A 167 -9.77 -6.62 7.18
C ASP A 167 -9.12 -5.34 7.72
N GLN A 168 -7.81 -5.15 7.49
CA GLN A 168 -7.09 -3.97 7.97
C GLN A 168 -7.02 -2.89 6.90
N VAL A 169 -7.44 -1.66 7.26
CA VAL A 169 -7.15 -0.47 6.46
C VAL A 169 -5.72 -0.06 6.71
N GLU A 170 -4.95 0.05 5.64
CA GLU A 170 -3.54 0.43 5.68
C GLU A 170 -3.27 1.57 4.68
N CYS A 171 -2.10 2.18 4.71
CA CYS A 171 -1.73 3.17 3.68
C CYS A 171 -1.91 2.60 2.26
N ALA A 172 -1.57 1.32 2.07
CA ALA A 172 -1.73 0.62 0.81
C ALA A 172 -3.20 0.34 0.42
N SER A 173 -4.18 0.59 1.30
CA SER A 173 -5.61 0.56 0.93
C SER A 173 -5.98 1.66 -0.08
N CYS A 174 -5.17 2.72 -0.11
CA CYS A 174 -5.36 3.85 -1.03
C CYS A 174 -4.19 4.04 -2.01
N HIS A 175 -2.98 3.59 -1.65
CA HIS A 175 -1.75 3.80 -2.40
C HIS A 175 -1.13 2.50 -2.90
N ASP A 176 -0.60 2.52 -4.12
CA ASP A 176 0.20 1.43 -4.69
C ASP A 176 1.60 1.95 -5.00
N VAL A 177 2.57 1.62 -4.15
CA VAL A 177 3.98 2.03 -4.33
C VAL A 177 4.62 1.47 -5.60
N HIS A 178 4.05 0.40 -6.17
CA HIS A 178 4.48 -0.15 -7.44
C HIS A 178 3.90 0.60 -8.64
N ASN A 179 2.95 1.54 -8.39
CA ASN A 179 2.36 2.44 -9.37
C ASN A 179 1.74 1.72 -10.58
N ALA A 180 1.12 0.57 -10.37
CA ALA A 180 0.55 -0.23 -11.45
C ALA A 180 -0.55 0.53 -12.24
N ALA A 181 -1.28 1.43 -11.58
CA ALA A 181 -2.31 2.27 -12.18
C ALA A 181 -1.74 3.53 -12.87
N ASN A 182 -0.45 3.85 -12.65
CA ASN A 182 0.22 5.06 -13.15
C ASN A 182 -0.58 6.35 -12.85
N LEU A 183 -0.99 6.50 -11.61
CA LEU A 183 -1.79 7.62 -11.13
C LEU A 183 -0.96 8.58 -10.26
N PRO A 184 -1.32 9.88 -10.23
CA PRO A 184 -0.71 10.83 -9.31
C PRO A 184 -0.77 10.34 -7.87
N SER A 185 0.25 10.69 -7.08
CA SER A 185 0.38 10.29 -5.66
C SER A 185 0.31 8.77 -5.44
N LEU A 186 0.65 7.98 -6.45
CA LEU A 186 0.65 6.50 -6.39
C LEU A 186 -0.71 5.94 -5.94
N LEU A 187 -1.82 6.55 -6.33
CA LEU A 187 -3.14 6.07 -5.96
C LEU A 187 -3.46 4.72 -6.61
N LEU A 188 -4.06 3.83 -5.82
CA LEU A 188 -4.50 2.51 -6.26
C LEU A 188 -5.57 2.59 -7.36
N LYS A 189 -6.41 3.61 -7.31
CA LYS A 189 -7.43 3.95 -8.32
C LYS A 189 -7.66 5.47 -8.35
N THR A 190 -8.29 5.95 -9.43
CA THR A 190 -8.61 7.38 -9.56
C THR A 190 -9.48 7.88 -8.40
N ASN A 191 -9.18 9.10 -7.94
CA ASN A 191 -10.03 9.80 -6.96
C ASN A 191 -10.84 10.94 -7.59
N ALA A 192 -11.06 10.93 -8.91
CA ALA A 192 -11.92 11.88 -9.58
C ALA A 192 -13.36 11.79 -9.00
N GLY A 193 -13.92 12.92 -8.56
CA GLY A 193 -15.22 12.95 -7.90
C GLY A 193 -15.26 12.18 -6.58
N SER A 194 -14.13 12.05 -5.89
CA SER A 194 -13.98 11.30 -4.64
C SER A 194 -14.20 9.78 -4.79
N ALA A 195 -13.99 9.23 -6.00
CA ALA A 195 -14.30 7.83 -6.28
C ALA A 195 -13.53 6.83 -5.40
N LEU A 196 -12.29 7.16 -4.99
CA LEU A 196 -11.53 6.33 -4.05
C LEU A 196 -12.17 6.36 -2.65
N CYS A 197 -12.51 7.55 -2.13
CA CYS A 197 -13.15 7.70 -0.83
C CYS A 197 -14.52 7.00 -0.79
N LEU A 198 -15.32 7.20 -1.84
CA LEU A 198 -16.67 6.62 -1.96
C LEU A 198 -16.68 5.11 -2.21
N THR A 199 -15.52 4.49 -2.39
CA THR A 199 -15.44 3.03 -2.42
C THR A 199 -15.76 2.44 -1.03
N CYS A 200 -15.32 3.10 0.03
CA CYS A 200 -15.57 2.67 1.41
C CYS A 200 -16.71 3.46 2.06
N HIS A 201 -16.87 4.76 1.74
CA HIS A 201 -17.84 5.64 2.36
C HIS A 201 -19.13 5.73 1.56
N ALA A 202 -20.28 5.44 2.19
CA ALA A 202 -21.63 5.48 1.64
C ALA A 202 -22.27 6.87 1.88
N LYS A 203 -21.69 7.95 1.33
CA LYS A 203 -22.17 9.34 1.55
C LYS A 203 -22.43 10.06 0.25
#